data_b915fe553bdd1fc4b6b72301c2668f13
#
_entry.id   b915fe553bdd1fc4b6b72301c2668f13
#
_cell.length_a   1.000
_cell.length_b   1.000
_cell.length_c   1.000
_cell.angle_alpha   90.00
_cell.angle_beta   90.00
_cell.angle_gamma   90.00
#
_symmetry.space_group_name_H-M   'P 1'
#
loop_
_entity.id
_entity.type
_entity.pdbx_description
1 polymer ?
#
loop_
_entity_poly.entity_id
_entity_poly.type
_entity_poly.pdbx_seq_one_letter_code
_entity_poly.pdbx_strand_id
1 'polypeptide(L)'
;MKSLLVNLKNHTETLIKDIGVEAASDLTGKSKASLGRYYSEHDEHLERFITVDSVALLEQEASFPFVTLALAELSGATLSFTEHRTNTIKQKTVNSDVVSLSQRFAMLMSEYHQSIEDGSISKSESKRLFKEAVALQQVLTDMKISLEKLHNK
;
A
#
# COMPACT_ATOMS: atom_id res chain seq x y z
N MET A 1 4.64 -4.33 22.22
CA MET A 1 3.61 -3.28 22.16
C MET A 1 4.20 -1.88 21.94
N LYS A 2 5.22 -1.41 22.72
CA LYS A 2 5.84 -0.07 22.50
C LYS A 2 6.39 0.15 21.08
N SER A 3 7.06 -0.83 20.47
CA SER A 3 7.64 -0.67 19.12
C SER A 3 6.59 -0.46 18.02
N LEU A 4 5.42 -1.07 18.16
CA LEU A 4 4.29 -0.95 17.24
C LEU A 4 3.68 0.46 17.28
N LEU A 5 3.50 1.01 18.48
CA LEU A 5 2.95 2.35 18.66
C LEU A 5 3.90 3.42 18.12
N VAL A 6 5.22 3.26 18.36
CA VAL A 6 6.25 4.14 17.80
C VAL A 6 6.26 4.06 16.27
N ASN A 7 6.11 2.87 15.69
CA ASN A 7 6.05 2.71 14.25
C ASN A 7 4.87 3.48 13.62
N LEU A 8 3.66 3.39 14.20
CA LEU A 8 2.50 4.16 13.74
C LEU A 8 2.72 5.67 13.86
N LYS A 9 3.40 6.14 14.90
CA LYS A 9 3.74 7.57 15.06
C LYS A 9 4.71 8.04 13.98
N ASN A 10 5.72 7.24 13.64
CA ASN A 10 6.68 7.54 12.58
C ASN A 10 6.00 7.64 11.21
N HIS A 11 5.06 6.73 10.91
CA HIS A 11 4.27 6.80 9.67
C HIS A 11 3.33 8.02 9.66
N THR A 12 2.77 8.40 10.80
CA THR A 12 1.98 9.63 10.94
C THR A 12 2.84 10.88 10.71
N GLU A 13 4.05 10.91 11.24
CA GLU A 13 5.01 12.00 11.00
C GLU A 13 5.35 12.12 9.52
N THR A 14 5.66 10.98 8.89
CA THR A 14 5.99 10.92 7.46
C THR A 14 4.83 11.43 6.61
N LEU A 15 3.60 11.01 6.89
CA LEU A 15 2.38 11.47 6.21
C LEU A 15 2.21 13.00 6.32
N ILE A 16 2.32 13.54 7.52
CA ILE A 16 2.16 15.00 7.75
C ILE A 16 3.28 15.80 7.09
N LYS A 17 4.51 15.28 7.09
CA LYS A 17 5.66 15.93 6.43
C LYS A 17 5.58 15.88 4.91
N ASP A 18 5.06 14.80 4.34
CA ASP A 18 4.87 14.64 2.89
C ASP A 18 3.94 15.71 2.31
N ILE A 19 2.83 15.99 3.01
CA ILE A 19 1.85 17.00 2.62
C ILE A 19 2.29 18.42 3.03
N GLY A 20 3.02 18.54 4.13
CA GLY A 20 3.32 19.79 4.82
C GLY A 20 2.32 20.12 5.92
N VAL A 21 2.83 20.58 7.07
CA VAL A 21 2.03 20.82 8.29
C VAL A 21 0.91 21.86 8.09
N GLU A 22 1.11 22.84 7.21
CA GLU A 22 0.09 23.87 6.92
C GLU A 22 -1.08 23.30 6.15
N ALA A 23 -0.80 22.64 5.03
CA ALA A 23 -1.81 21.96 4.23
C ALA A 23 -2.53 20.88 5.04
N ALA A 24 -1.82 20.10 5.85
CA ALA A 24 -2.41 19.10 6.72
C ALA A 24 -3.36 19.72 7.78
N SER A 25 -3.02 20.90 8.30
CA SER A 25 -3.88 21.66 9.21
C SER A 25 -5.17 22.10 8.52
N ASP A 26 -5.07 22.63 7.31
CA ASP A 26 -6.20 23.10 6.53
C ASP A 26 -7.15 21.94 6.13
N LEU A 27 -6.59 20.84 5.65
CA LEU A 27 -7.34 19.65 5.24
C LEU A 27 -8.11 18.99 6.40
N THR A 28 -7.50 18.93 7.58
CA THR A 28 -8.08 18.22 8.74
C THR A 28 -8.86 19.14 9.67
N GLY A 29 -8.74 20.46 9.52
CA GLY A 29 -9.28 21.45 10.50
C GLY A 29 -8.61 21.38 11.87
N LYS A 30 -7.48 20.68 12.02
CA LYS A 30 -6.76 20.53 13.28
C LYS A 30 -5.59 21.49 13.35
N SER A 31 -5.32 22.04 14.57
CA SER A 31 -4.17 22.93 14.76
C SER A 31 -2.85 22.19 14.53
N LYS A 32 -1.82 22.91 14.08
CA LYS A 32 -0.45 22.39 13.94
C LYS A 32 0.06 21.72 15.23
N ALA A 33 -0.28 22.29 16.39
CA ALA A 33 0.07 21.72 17.68
C ALA A 33 -0.65 20.36 17.93
N SER A 34 -1.91 20.23 17.51
CA SER A 34 -2.64 18.95 17.60
C SER A 34 -2.05 17.89 16.69
N LEU A 35 -1.71 18.25 15.44
CA LEU A 35 -1.03 17.37 14.52
C LEU A 35 0.33 16.91 15.06
N GLY A 36 1.13 17.81 15.62
CA GLY A 36 2.42 17.50 16.23
C GLY A 36 2.32 16.51 17.40
N ARG A 37 1.23 16.56 18.19
CA ARG A 37 0.99 15.61 19.27
C ARG A 37 0.72 14.19 18.79
N TYR A 38 0.21 13.98 17.59
CA TYR A 38 -0.09 12.65 17.05
C TYR A 38 1.16 11.82 16.74
N TYR A 39 2.29 12.46 16.43
CA TYR A 39 3.56 11.77 16.19
C TYR A 39 4.61 12.05 17.27
N SER A 40 4.28 12.82 18.30
CA SER A 40 5.18 13.07 19.43
C SER A 40 5.41 11.79 20.23
N GLU A 41 6.67 11.54 20.57
CA GLU A 41 7.10 10.43 21.43
C GLU A 41 7.19 10.83 22.94
N HIS A 42 6.81 12.06 23.28
CA HIS A 42 6.75 12.49 24.69
C HIS A 42 5.71 11.71 25.46
N ASP A 43 6.01 11.35 26.70
CA ASP A 43 5.16 10.51 27.56
C ASP A 43 3.71 11.00 27.64
N GLU A 44 3.48 12.31 27.70
CA GLU A 44 2.13 12.92 27.70
C GLU A 44 1.33 12.68 26.41
N HIS A 45 2.00 12.29 25.34
CA HIS A 45 1.40 12.14 24.01
C HIS A 45 1.49 10.71 23.47
N LEU A 46 2.03 9.76 24.24
CA LEU A 46 2.21 8.39 23.79
C LEU A 46 0.91 7.72 23.33
N GLU A 47 -0.20 8.01 24.00
CA GLU A 47 -1.52 7.44 23.71
C GLU A 47 -2.33 8.29 22.71
N ARG A 48 -1.76 9.37 22.18
CA ARG A 48 -2.43 10.22 21.19
C ARG A 48 -2.04 9.78 19.79
N PHE A 49 -3.02 9.33 19.02
CA PHE A 49 -2.85 8.92 17.62
C PHE A 49 -3.73 9.77 16.72
N ILE A 50 -3.33 9.85 15.45
CA ILE A 50 -4.12 10.49 14.42
C ILE A 50 -5.45 9.74 14.27
N THR A 51 -6.53 10.45 14.04
CA THR A 51 -7.85 9.88 13.87
C THR A 51 -8.04 9.34 12.44
N VAL A 52 -8.83 8.28 12.27
CA VAL A 52 -9.02 7.59 10.97
C VAL A 52 -9.56 8.53 9.89
N ASP A 53 -10.46 9.44 10.24
CA ASP A 53 -10.97 10.48 9.34
C ASP A 53 -9.83 11.40 8.84
N SER A 54 -8.93 11.80 9.74
CA SER A 54 -7.77 12.62 9.36
C SER A 54 -6.79 11.86 8.48
N VAL A 55 -6.54 10.57 8.75
CA VAL A 55 -5.74 9.71 7.87
C VAL A 55 -6.35 9.67 6.47
N ALA A 56 -7.66 9.41 6.38
CA ALA A 56 -8.35 9.31 5.09
C ALA A 56 -8.26 10.60 4.28
N LEU A 57 -8.41 11.77 4.92
CA LEU A 57 -8.28 13.06 4.26
C LEU A 57 -6.85 13.34 3.78
N LEU A 58 -5.87 13.08 4.63
CA LEU A 58 -4.47 13.35 4.33
C LEU A 58 -3.92 12.41 3.25
N GLU A 59 -4.24 11.11 3.32
CA GLU A 59 -3.73 10.13 2.33
C GLU A 59 -4.34 10.29 0.94
N GLN A 60 -5.42 11.06 0.75
CA GLN A 60 -5.92 11.43 -0.58
C GLN A 60 -4.98 12.41 -1.29
N GLU A 61 -4.29 13.26 -0.55
CA GLU A 61 -3.37 14.27 -1.09
C GLU A 61 -1.89 13.88 -0.97
N ALA A 62 -1.59 12.87 -0.16
CA ALA A 62 -0.23 12.39 0.05
C ALA A 62 0.30 11.60 -1.16
N SER A 63 1.62 11.60 -1.33
CA SER A 63 2.29 10.80 -2.36
C SER A 63 2.15 9.30 -2.15
N PHE A 64 1.87 8.87 -0.91
CA PHE A 64 1.78 7.47 -0.53
C PHE A 64 0.91 7.28 0.74
N PRO A 65 0.13 6.18 0.87
CA PRO A 65 -0.71 5.90 2.02
C PRO A 65 0.10 5.29 3.18
N PHE A 66 0.91 6.11 3.83
CA PHE A 66 1.88 5.69 4.85
C PHE A 66 1.26 4.99 6.06
N VAL A 67 0.20 5.56 6.62
CA VAL A 67 -0.45 5.01 7.82
C VAL A 67 -1.31 3.79 7.47
N THR A 68 -2.03 3.83 6.36
CA THR A 68 -2.83 2.70 5.88
C THR A 68 -1.96 1.48 5.59
N LEU A 69 -0.78 1.67 4.97
CA LEU A 69 0.16 0.57 4.76
C LEU A 69 0.65 -0.02 6.08
N ALA A 70 1.05 0.83 7.03
CA ALA A 70 1.51 0.37 8.35
C ALA A 70 0.42 -0.43 9.08
N LEU A 71 -0.84 0.01 9.03
CA LEU A 71 -1.97 -0.71 9.62
C LEU A 71 -2.23 -2.05 8.92
N ALA A 72 -2.10 -2.11 7.59
CA ALA A 72 -2.23 -3.35 6.84
C ALA A 72 -1.13 -4.35 7.22
N GLU A 73 0.12 -3.93 7.27
CA GLU A 73 1.25 -4.76 7.70
C GLU A 73 1.04 -5.31 9.12
N LEU A 74 0.56 -4.47 10.05
CA LEU A 74 0.27 -4.87 11.42
C LEU A 74 -0.85 -5.91 11.53
N SER A 75 -1.81 -5.88 10.61
CA SER A 75 -2.91 -6.85 10.53
C SER A 75 -2.56 -8.09 9.70
N GLY A 76 -1.35 -8.18 9.15
CA GLY A 76 -0.94 -9.24 8.23
C GLY A 76 -1.62 -9.16 6.86
N ALA A 77 -2.21 -8.02 6.53
CA ALA A 77 -2.82 -7.75 5.23
C ALA A 77 -1.80 -7.17 4.25
N THR A 78 -1.96 -7.48 2.98
CA THR A 78 -1.17 -6.88 1.90
C THR A 78 -2.06 -5.90 1.13
N LEU A 79 -1.59 -4.67 0.94
CA LEU A 79 -2.25 -3.68 0.09
C LEU A 79 -1.73 -3.80 -1.34
N SER A 80 -2.64 -3.79 -2.30
CA SER A 80 -2.31 -3.55 -3.70
C SER A 80 -2.87 -2.19 -4.11
N PHE A 81 -2.00 -1.34 -4.64
CA PHE A 81 -2.38 -0.01 -5.07
C PHE A 81 -2.82 -0.07 -6.53
N THR A 82 -4.05 0.36 -6.80
CA THR A 82 -4.45 0.67 -8.16
C THR A 82 -3.79 1.99 -8.51
N GLU A 83 -2.76 1.97 -9.39
CA GLU A 83 -2.27 3.22 -9.97
C GLU A 83 -3.48 3.94 -10.57
N HIS A 84 -3.86 5.07 -10.02
CA HIS A 84 -4.67 6.06 -10.71
C HIS A 84 -3.84 6.60 -11.88
N ARG A 85 -3.70 5.78 -12.92
CA ARG A 85 -3.22 6.26 -14.21
C ARG A 85 -4.31 7.17 -14.76
N THR A 86 -4.15 8.46 -14.49
CA THR A 86 -4.72 9.49 -15.33
C THR A 86 -4.35 9.18 -16.78
N ASN A 87 -5.39 8.92 -17.57
CA ASN A 87 -5.38 8.98 -19.03
C ASN A 87 -4.43 8.03 -19.81
N THR A 88 -4.77 6.80 -19.93
CA THR A 88 -4.94 6.08 -21.20
C THR A 88 -5.54 4.72 -20.89
N ILE A 89 -6.81 4.68 -20.54
CA ILE A 89 -7.57 3.42 -20.49
C ILE A 89 -7.80 3.02 -21.96
N LYS A 90 -6.82 2.36 -22.56
CA LYS A 90 -7.16 1.30 -23.52
C LYS A 90 -8.07 0.37 -22.73
N GLN A 91 -9.33 0.22 -23.17
CA GLN A 91 -10.26 -0.71 -22.54
C GLN A 91 -9.58 -2.08 -22.49
N LYS A 92 -8.95 -2.38 -21.35
CA LYS A 92 -8.50 -3.72 -21.05
C LYS A 92 -9.77 -4.55 -20.96
N THR A 93 -9.96 -5.46 -21.88
CA THR A 93 -11.05 -6.43 -21.83
C THR A 93 -10.69 -7.53 -20.83
N VAL A 94 -11.67 -8.17 -20.21
CA VAL A 94 -11.46 -9.33 -19.32
C VAL A 94 -10.56 -10.37 -19.98
N ASN A 95 -10.66 -10.55 -21.31
CA ASN A 95 -9.78 -11.46 -22.07
C ASN A 95 -8.30 -11.01 -22.00
N SER A 96 -8.00 -9.72 -22.07
CA SER A 96 -6.62 -9.24 -21.93
C SER A 96 -6.07 -9.43 -20.52
N ASP A 97 -6.94 -9.37 -19.51
CA ASP A 97 -6.56 -9.62 -18.12
C ASP A 97 -6.25 -11.10 -17.88
N VAL A 98 -7.05 -12.03 -18.48
CA VAL A 98 -6.78 -13.48 -18.45
C VAL A 98 -5.46 -13.83 -19.13
N VAL A 99 -5.16 -13.23 -20.29
CA VAL A 99 -3.87 -13.42 -20.98
C VAL A 99 -2.71 -12.91 -20.10
N SER A 100 -2.84 -11.73 -19.51
CA SER A 100 -1.83 -11.16 -18.62
C SER A 100 -1.62 -12.05 -17.37
N LEU A 101 -2.70 -12.59 -16.80
CA LEU A 101 -2.65 -13.51 -15.68
C LEU A 101 -1.85 -14.77 -16.03
N SER A 102 -2.16 -15.39 -17.17
CA SER A 102 -1.48 -16.60 -17.63
C SER A 102 0.01 -16.38 -17.87
N GLN A 103 0.38 -15.23 -18.47
CA GLN A 103 1.77 -14.85 -18.69
C GLN A 103 2.53 -14.64 -17.36
N ARG A 104 1.95 -13.92 -16.40
CA ARG A 104 2.57 -13.67 -15.09
C ARG A 104 2.69 -14.94 -14.27
N PHE A 105 1.69 -15.82 -14.34
CA PHE A 105 1.76 -17.13 -13.68
C PHE A 105 2.89 -17.99 -14.27
N ALA A 106 3.04 -18.03 -15.58
CA ALA A 106 4.13 -18.75 -16.24
C ALA A 106 5.51 -18.21 -15.83
N MET A 107 5.65 -16.89 -15.70
CA MET A 107 6.90 -16.24 -15.23
C MET A 107 7.22 -16.62 -13.78
N LEU A 108 6.22 -16.59 -12.89
CA LEU A 108 6.38 -17.01 -11.50
C LEU A 108 6.81 -18.48 -11.40
N MET A 109 6.18 -19.37 -12.17
CA MET A 109 6.53 -20.80 -12.20
C MET A 109 7.93 -21.04 -12.75
N SER A 110 8.33 -20.30 -13.79
CA SER A 110 9.69 -20.38 -14.33
C SER A 110 10.74 -19.95 -13.29
N GLU A 111 10.51 -18.84 -12.63
CA GLU A 111 11.41 -18.37 -11.56
C GLU A 111 11.47 -19.35 -10.39
N TYR A 112 10.32 -19.94 -10.01
CA TYR A 112 10.25 -20.96 -8.97
C TYR A 112 11.09 -22.20 -9.33
N HIS A 113 10.92 -22.75 -10.54
CA HIS A 113 11.68 -23.92 -10.99
C HIS A 113 13.18 -23.66 -10.99
N GLN A 114 13.60 -22.49 -11.46
CA GLN A 114 15.02 -22.10 -11.43
C GLN A 114 15.56 -21.96 -10.01
N SER A 115 14.72 -21.42 -9.09
CA SER A 115 15.13 -21.18 -7.71
C SER A 115 15.23 -22.45 -6.85
N ILE A 116 14.64 -23.57 -7.27
CA ILE A 116 14.68 -24.83 -6.50
C ILE A 116 15.60 -25.90 -7.12
N GLU A 117 16.34 -25.58 -8.18
CA GLU A 117 17.21 -26.56 -8.87
C GLU A 117 18.27 -27.19 -7.95
N ASP A 118 18.78 -26.44 -6.99
CA ASP A 118 19.74 -26.91 -5.99
C ASP A 118 19.08 -27.42 -4.69
N GLY A 119 17.73 -27.43 -4.64
CA GLY A 119 16.95 -27.89 -3.47
C GLY A 119 16.82 -26.86 -2.34
N SER A 120 17.31 -25.60 -2.54
CA SER A 120 17.21 -24.54 -1.55
C SER A 120 16.90 -23.19 -2.22
N ILE A 121 16.14 -22.34 -1.53
CA ILE A 121 15.84 -20.99 -2.04
C ILE A 121 16.74 -19.98 -1.32
N SER A 122 17.65 -19.37 -2.04
CA SER A 122 18.50 -18.30 -1.51
C SER A 122 17.72 -17.00 -1.26
N LYS A 123 18.31 -16.07 -0.50
CA LYS A 123 17.69 -14.75 -0.25
C LYS A 123 17.46 -13.94 -1.54
N SER A 124 18.33 -14.07 -2.53
CA SER A 124 18.19 -13.40 -3.82
C SER A 124 17.04 -13.99 -4.64
N GLU A 125 16.89 -15.29 -4.64
CA GLU A 125 15.80 -16.02 -5.33
C GLU A 125 14.45 -15.75 -4.66
N SER A 126 14.40 -15.80 -3.34
CA SER A 126 13.20 -15.40 -2.58
C SER A 126 12.74 -13.99 -2.94
N LYS A 127 13.67 -13.04 -3.11
CA LYS A 127 13.35 -11.67 -3.52
C LYS A 127 12.79 -11.59 -4.96
N ARG A 128 13.34 -12.39 -5.90
CA ARG A 128 12.83 -12.47 -7.27
C ARG A 128 11.44 -13.10 -7.31
N LEU A 129 11.24 -14.22 -6.61
CA LEU A 129 9.95 -14.88 -6.47
C LEU A 129 8.90 -13.95 -5.87
N PHE A 130 9.26 -13.22 -4.82
CA PHE A 130 8.38 -12.24 -4.20
C PHE A 130 7.95 -11.15 -5.19
N LYS A 131 8.89 -10.64 -5.99
CA LYS A 131 8.60 -9.64 -7.03
C LYS A 131 7.59 -10.15 -8.06
N GLU A 132 7.76 -11.39 -8.55
CA GLU A 132 6.82 -11.99 -9.50
C GLU A 132 5.46 -12.28 -8.87
N ALA A 133 5.42 -12.71 -7.60
CA ALA A 133 4.17 -12.91 -6.86
C ALA A 133 3.39 -11.59 -6.71
N VAL A 134 4.06 -10.49 -6.37
CA VAL A 134 3.44 -9.15 -6.29
C VAL A 134 2.91 -8.71 -7.66
N ALA A 135 3.66 -8.95 -8.74
CA ALA A 135 3.21 -8.61 -10.08
C ALA A 135 1.96 -9.40 -10.50
N LEU A 136 1.88 -10.68 -10.13
CA LEU A 136 0.70 -11.52 -10.36
C LEU A 136 -0.50 -11.04 -9.55
N GLN A 137 -0.29 -10.66 -8.28
CA GLN A 137 -1.32 -10.10 -7.42
C GLN A 137 -1.92 -8.81 -8.00
N GLN A 138 -1.08 -7.95 -8.61
CA GLN A 138 -1.56 -6.74 -9.27
C GLN A 138 -2.49 -7.06 -10.45
N VAL A 139 -2.15 -8.05 -11.29
CA VAL A 139 -3.02 -8.47 -12.41
C VAL A 139 -4.37 -8.98 -11.91
N LEU A 140 -4.38 -9.76 -10.83
CA LEU A 140 -5.63 -10.23 -10.20
C LEU A 140 -6.49 -9.08 -9.68
N THR A 141 -5.87 -8.07 -9.09
CA THR A 141 -6.56 -6.86 -8.60
C THR A 141 -7.17 -6.08 -9.76
N ASP A 142 -6.41 -5.85 -10.83
CA ASP A 142 -6.90 -5.17 -12.05
C ASP A 142 -8.08 -5.92 -12.67
N MET A 143 -8.00 -7.25 -12.76
CA MET A 143 -9.06 -8.11 -13.27
C MET A 143 -10.33 -8.02 -12.40
N LYS A 144 -10.19 -8.04 -11.07
CA LYS A 144 -11.31 -7.87 -10.14
C LYS A 144 -12.04 -6.54 -10.38
N ILE A 145 -11.30 -5.45 -10.49
CA ILE A 145 -11.86 -4.11 -10.77
C ILE A 145 -12.57 -4.09 -12.13
N SER A 146 -12.00 -4.76 -13.16
CA SER A 146 -12.63 -4.87 -14.48
C SER A 146 -13.95 -5.61 -14.42
N LEU A 147 -14.04 -6.70 -13.63
CA LEU A 147 -15.26 -7.48 -13.44
C LEU A 147 -16.33 -6.71 -12.63
N GLU A 148 -15.93 -5.98 -11.58
CA GLU A 148 -16.86 -5.15 -10.80
C GLU A 148 -17.51 -4.05 -11.65
N LYS A 149 -16.75 -3.43 -12.58
CA LYS A 149 -17.28 -2.46 -13.54
C LYS A 149 -18.29 -3.05 -14.52
N LEU A 150 -18.18 -4.34 -14.86
CA LEU A 150 -19.15 -5.03 -15.71
C LEU A 150 -20.42 -5.40 -14.95
N HIS A 151 -20.31 -5.69 -13.65
CA HIS A 151 -21.46 -6.04 -12.82
C HIS A 151 -22.35 -4.83 -12.51
N ASN A 152 -21.78 -3.62 -12.47
CA ASN A 152 -22.48 -2.37 -12.14
C ASN A 152 -23.06 -1.63 -13.36
N LYS A 153 -23.04 -2.24 -14.56
CA LYS A 153 -23.69 -1.78 -15.77
C LYS A 153 -25.00 -2.50 -16.01
#